data_45723c0e2a6fd21bc38e2f165334a021
#
_entry.id   45723c0e2a6fd21bc38e2f165334a021
#
_cell.length_a   1.000
_cell.length_b   1.000
_cell.length_c   1.000
_cell.angle_alpha   90.00
_cell.angle_beta   90.00
_cell.angle_gamma   90.00
#
_symmetry.space_group_name_H-M   'P 1'
#
loop_
_entity.id
_entity.type
_entity.pdbx_description
1 polymer ?
#
loop_
_entity_poly.entity_id
_entity_poly.type
_entity_poly.pdbx_seq_one_letter_code
_entity_poly.pdbx_strand_id
1 'polypeptide(L)'
;MLNSPHAYNQNKAFTKHIIDALMQSYEEKLELEVSIPRKLYDEWEPTIKIKIKDYECHALCDLGASLSTIPKTLCDVLGFREFDDCSLNLHLADSTIKKPMGRINDVLIVANRNYVRVDFIVLDIDCNPTCPIILGRPFLRTIGAIIDMKEGNIRFQFPLRKGME
;
A
#
# COMPACT_ATOMS: atom_id res chain seq x y z
N MET A 1 0.61 -56.17 47.20
CA MET A 1 -0.44 -56.52 46.26
C MET A 1 -1.41 -55.34 46.11
N LEU A 2 -1.15 -54.42 45.17
CA LEU A 2 -2.00 -53.30 44.83
C LEU A 2 -1.95 -53.10 43.33
N ASN A 3 -2.59 -53.98 42.59
CA ASN A 3 -2.86 -53.81 41.17
C ASN A 3 -4.26 -54.32 40.86
N SER A 4 -5.24 -53.58 41.32
CA SER A 4 -6.62 -53.82 40.89
C SER A 4 -6.86 -53.00 39.64
N PRO A 5 -7.40 -53.59 38.57
CA PRO A 5 -7.76 -52.88 37.34
C PRO A 5 -8.71 -51.67 37.56
N HIS A 6 -9.41 -51.68 38.70
CA HIS A 6 -10.33 -50.61 39.10
C HIS A 6 -9.60 -49.34 39.53
N ALA A 7 -8.47 -49.44 40.25
CA ALA A 7 -7.67 -48.30 40.68
C ALA A 7 -6.94 -47.62 39.50
N TYR A 8 -6.53 -48.42 38.52
CA TYR A 8 -5.87 -47.89 37.29
C TYR A 8 -6.88 -47.11 36.44
N ASN A 9 -8.10 -47.57 36.28
CA ASN A 9 -9.16 -46.88 35.52
C ASN A 9 -9.62 -45.58 36.21
N GLN A 10 -9.73 -45.56 37.54
CA GLN A 10 -10.06 -44.35 38.29
C GLN A 10 -8.98 -43.26 38.18
N ASN A 11 -7.72 -43.64 38.23
CA ASN A 11 -6.61 -42.70 38.04
C ASN A 11 -6.59 -42.13 36.62
N LYS A 12 -6.87 -42.94 35.60
CA LYS A 12 -6.92 -42.52 34.23
C LYS A 12 -8.09 -41.52 33.96
N ALA A 13 -9.26 -41.80 34.55
CA ALA A 13 -10.42 -40.90 34.45
C ALA A 13 -10.17 -39.58 35.18
N PHE A 14 -9.54 -39.62 36.36
CA PHE A 14 -9.18 -38.44 37.14
C PHE A 14 -8.14 -37.58 36.42
N THR A 15 -7.09 -38.22 35.85
CA THR A 15 -6.06 -37.51 35.05
C THR A 15 -6.66 -36.86 33.82
N LYS A 16 -7.57 -37.53 33.13
CA LYS A 16 -8.26 -36.97 31.98
C LYS A 16 -9.09 -35.73 32.36
N HIS A 17 -9.85 -35.81 33.45
CA HIS A 17 -10.66 -34.68 33.94
C HIS A 17 -9.81 -33.44 34.29
N ILE A 18 -8.64 -33.65 34.90
CA ILE A 18 -7.69 -32.57 35.21
C ILE A 18 -7.14 -31.95 33.92
N ILE A 19 -6.77 -32.76 32.94
CA ILE A 19 -6.26 -32.29 31.66
C ILE A 19 -7.34 -31.47 30.93
N ASP A 20 -8.59 -31.99 30.86
CA ASP A 20 -9.71 -31.29 30.22
C ASP A 20 -10.00 -29.94 30.92
N ALA A 21 -9.97 -29.90 32.25
CA ALA A 21 -10.18 -28.65 33.01
C ALA A 21 -9.03 -27.66 32.80
N LEU A 22 -7.79 -28.11 32.71
CA LEU A 22 -6.62 -27.27 32.43
C LEU A 22 -6.70 -26.72 31.01
N MET A 23 -7.06 -27.54 30.03
CA MET A 23 -7.22 -27.12 28.63
C MET A 23 -8.32 -26.07 28.51
N GLN A 24 -9.47 -26.30 29.15
CA GLN A 24 -10.57 -25.33 29.14
C GLN A 24 -10.18 -24.01 29.81
N SER A 25 -9.47 -24.04 30.93
CA SER A 25 -8.98 -22.82 31.58
C SER A 25 -7.91 -22.09 30.74
N TYR A 26 -7.17 -22.82 29.93
CA TYR A 26 -6.16 -22.25 29.02
C TYR A 26 -6.84 -21.60 27.80
N GLU A 27 -7.87 -22.25 27.25
CA GLU A 27 -8.70 -21.69 26.16
C GLU A 27 -9.43 -20.42 26.59
N GLU A 28 -10.09 -20.43 27.79
CA GLU A 28 -10.74 -19.25 28.36
C GLU A 28 -9.75 -18.11 28.61
N LYS A 29 -8.53 -18.40 29.05
CA LYS A 29 -7.49 -17.40 29.28
C LYS A 29 -6.95 -16.83 27.96
N LEU A 30 -6.83 -17.65 26.90
CA LEU A 30 -6.48 -17.19 25.57
C LEU A 30 -7.55 -16.28 24.98
N GLU A 31 -8.83 -16.61 25.15
CA GLU A 31 -9.94 -15.76 24.66
C GLU A 31 -9.98 -14.41 25.39
N LEU A 32 -9.58 -14.35 26.66
CA LEU A 32 -9.52 -13.10 27.44
C LEU A 32 -8.32 -12.23 27.10
N GLU A 33 -7.21 -12.81 26.61
CA GLU A 33 -5.96 -12.07 26.33
C GLU A 33 -5.79 -11.69 24.83
N VAL A 34 -6.49 -12.36 23.93
CA VAL A 34 -6.33 -12.14 22.48
C VAL A 34 -7.61 -11.61 21.87
N SER A 35 -7.68 -10.30 21.71
CA SER A 35 -8.70 -9.69 20.87
C SER A 35 -8.33 -9.91 19.41
N ILE A 36 -9.01 -10.85 18.74
CA ILE A 36 -8.86 -11.08 17.30
C ILE A 36 -9.65 -10.00 16.57
N PRO A 37 -8.99 -9.07 15.83
CA PRO A 37 -9.69 -8.03 15.12
C PRO A 37 -10.58 -8.62 14.03
N ARG A 38 -11.78 -8.06 13.87
CA ARG A 38 -12.68 -8.43 12.78
C ARG A 38 -12.04 -8.08 11.43
N LYS A 39 -12.15 -8.99 10.45
CA LYS A 39 -11.76 -8.71 9.07
C LYS A 39 -12.61 -7.57 8.51
N LEU A 40 -11.95 -6.57 7.95
CA LEU A 40 -12.56 -5.49 7.20
C LEU A 40 -12.36 -5.73 5.72
N TYR A 41 -13.31 -5.28 4.90
CA TYR A 41 -13.15 -5.25 3.45
C TYR A 41 -12.37 -4.01 3.06
N ASP A 42 -11.54 -4.14 2.02
CA ASP A 42 -10.83 -3.00 1.43
C ASP A 42 -11.72 -2.38 0.35
N GLU A 43 -12.36 -1.28 0.70
CA GLU A 43 -13.24 -0.50 -0.19
C GLU A 43 -12.59 0.84 -0.60
N TRP A 44 -11.35 1.09 -0.14
CA TRP A 44 -10.69 2.37 -0.35
C TRP A 44 -9.48 2.25 -1.26
N GLU A 45 -9.45 3.09 -2.30
CA GLU A 45 -8.29 3.25 -3.16
C GLU A 45 -7.44 4.45 -2.70
N PRO A 46 -6.12 4.28 -2.47
CA PRO A 46 -5.24 5.34 -2.01
C PRO A 46 -4.93 6.34 -3.13
N THR A 47 -5.93 7.12 -3.53
CA THR A 47 -5.80 8.15 -4.56
C THR A 47 -5.73 9.55 -3.98
N ILE A 48 -5.02 10.44 -4.68
CA ILE A 48 -4.95 11.86 -4.35
C ILE A 48 -5.27 12.72 -5.57
N LYS A 49 -5.87 13.88 -5.34
CA LYS A 49 -6.06 14.86 -6.38
C LYS A 49 -4.76 15.63 -6.63
N ILE A 50 -4.32 15.64 -7.88
CA ILE A 50 -3.15 16.39 -8.31
C ILE A 50 -3.48 17.31 -9.48
N LYS A 51 -2.61 18.31 -9.69
CA LYS A 51 -2.64 19.18 -10.86
C LYS A 51 -1.26 19.19 -11.50
N ILE A 52 -1.24 19.00 -12.83
CA ILE A 52 -0.05 19.13 -13.67
C ILE A 52 -0.35 20.17 -14.73
N LYS A 53 0.38 21.30 -14.74
CA LYS A 53 0.01 22.48 -15.56
C LYS A 53 -1.44 22.88 -15.26
N ASP A 54 -2.33 22.84 -16.25
CA ASP A 54 -3.75 23.17 -16.09
C ASP A 54 -4.67 21.94 -16.02
N TYR A 55 -4.08 20.73 -16.02
CA TYR A 55 -4.82 19.47 -15.98
C TYR A 55 -4.92 18.95 -14.55
N GLU A 56 -6.15 18.67 -14.11
CA GLU A 56 -6.44 18.07 -12.81
C GLU A 56 -6.92 16.62 -12.98
N CYS A 57 -6.38 15.71 -12.18
CA CYS A 57 -6.81 14.31 -12.15
C CYS A 57 -6.58 13.70 -10.76
N HIS A 58 -7.07 12.47 -10.57
CA HIS A 58 -6.64 11.65 -9.47
C HIS A 58 -5.39 10.86 -9.86
N ALA A 59 -4.54 10.60 -8.90
CA ALA A 59 -3.36 9.77 -9.05
C ALA A 59 -3.33 8.71 -7.95
N LEU A 60 -3.01 7.47 -8.31
CA LEU A 60 -2.92 6.36 -7.39
C LEU A 60 -1.59 6.43 -6.64
N CYS A 61 -1.63 6.41 -5.32
CA CYS A 61 -0.46 6.25 -4.45
C CYS A 61 -0.15 4.77 -4.29
N ASP A 62 0.91 4.29 -4.94
CA ASP A 62 1.22 2.86 -5.00
C ASP A 62 2.56 2.52 -4.33
N LEU A 63 2.50 1.86 -3.17
CA LEU A 63 3.68 1.37 -2.46
C LEU A 63 4.39 0.22 -3.20
N GLY A 64 3.71 -0.49 -4.08
CA GLY A 64 4.27 -1.53 -4.93
C GLY A 64 5.11 -0.97 -6.09
N ALA A 65 4.81 0.25 -6.53
CA ALA A 65 5.52 0.87 -7.63
C ALA A 65 6.88 1.45 -7.20
N SER A 66 7.95 1.01 -7.84
CA SER A 66 9.31 1.54 -7.63
C SER A 66 9.53 2.89 -8.28
N LEU A 67 8.70 3.27 -9.24
CA LEU A 67 8.78 4.50 -10.03
C LEU A 67 7.36 5.06 -10.22
N SER A 68 7.26 6.38 -10.45
CA SER A 68 6.00 6.97 -10.86
C SER A 68 5.83 6.85 -12.37
N THR A 69 4.59 6.62 -12.82
CA THR A 69 4.30 6.38 -14.24
C THR A 69 3.20 7.31 -14.74
N ILE A 70 3.29 7.68 -16.01
CA ILE A 70 2.33 8.49 -16.72
C ILE A 70 2.07 7.89 -18.11
N PRO A 71 0.82 7.79 -18.58
CA PRO A 71 0.53 7.27 -19.90
C PRO A 71 0.92 8.26 -21.00
N LYS A 72 1.35 7.72 -22.13
CA LYS A 72 1.75 8.52 -23.30
C LYS A 72 0.63 9.46 -23.76
N THR A 73 -0.60 8.99 -23.76
CA THR A 73 -1.78 9.78 -24.15
C THR A 73 -1.92 11.03 -23.30
N LEU A 74 -1.69 10.95 -21.98
CA LEU A 74 -1.72 12.11 -21.11
C LEU A 74 -0.51 13.04 -21.34
N CYS A 75 0.66 12.49 -21.65
CA CYS A 75 1.82 13.30 -22.03
C CYS A 75 1.51 14.18 -23.24
N ASP A 76 0.82 13.63 -24.25
CA ASP A 76 0.43 14.36 -25.44
C ASP A 76 -0.54 15.51 -25.12
N VAL A 77 -1.54 15.28 -24.28
CA VAL A 77 -2.48 16.31 -23.79
C VAL A 77 -1.73 17.41 -23.04
N LEU A 78 -0.76 17.04 -22.22
CA LEU A 78 0.04 17.98 -21.43
C LEU A 78 1.14 18.68 -22.26
N GLY A 79 1.33 18.28 -23.52
CA GLY A 79 2.35 18.84 -24.41
C GLY A 79 3.78 18.42 -24.10
N PHE A 80 3.97 17.28 -23.41
CA PHE A 80 5.27 16.64 -23.28
C PHE A 80 5.55 15.82 -24.53
N ARG A 81 6.56 16.19 -25.30
CA ARG A 81 6.90 15.56 -26.60
C ARG A 81 8.28 14.91 -26.64
N GLU A 82 9.16 15.32 -25.76
CA GLU A 82 10.52 14.82 -25.67
C GLU A 82 10.66 14.01 -24.37
N PHE A 83 11.26 12.84 -24.49
CA PHE A 83 11.51 11.92 -23.40
C PHE A 83 12.97 11.53 -23.41
N ASP A 84 13.59 11.53 -22.23
CA ASP A 84 14.93 11.02 -22.07
C ASP A 84 14.93 9.50 -22.25
N ASP A 85 16.02 8.97 -22.76
CA ASP A 85 16.20 7.53 -22.93
C ASP A 85 16.07 6.79 -21.60
N CYS A 86 15.31 5.68 -21.62
CA CYS A 86 15.10 4.85 -20.45
C CYS A 86 15.37 3.38 -20.81
N SER A 87 16.47 2.83 -20.32
CA SER A 87 16.87 1.42 -20.57
C SER A 87 16.23 0.42 -19.60
N LEU A 88 15.23 0.84 -18.84
CA LEU A 88 14.53 -0.01 -17.86
C LEU A 88 13.56 -0.96 -18.55
N ASN A 89 13.43 -2.16 -17.99
CA ASN A 89 12.31 -3.06 -18.26
C ASN A 89 11.38 -3.02 -17.04
N LEU A 90 10.12 -2.69 -17.25
CA LEU A 90 9.12 -2.67 -16.20
C LEU A 90 8.35 -3.99 -16.17
N HIS A 91 8.35 -4.61 -15.02
CA HIS A 91 7.50 -5.76 -14.73
C HIS A 91 6.17 -5.25 -14.20
N LEU A 92 5.11 -5.49 -14.95
CA LEU A 92 3.75 -5.15 -14.52
C LEU A 92 3.17 -6.27 -13.64
N ALA A 93 2.08 -5.96 -12.93
CA ALA A 93 1.43 -6.90 -12.02
C ALA A 93 0.92 -8.18 -12.71
N ASP A 94 0.61 -8.11 -13.99
CA ASP A 94 0.20 -9.24 -14.84
C ASP A 94 1.38 -10.08 -15.35
N SER A 95 2.59 -9.86 -14.83
CA SER A 95 3.85 -10.49 -15.25
C SER A 95 4.31 -10.11 -16.67
N THR A 96 3.66 -9.18 -17.33
CA THR A 96 4.16 -8.66 -18.61
C THR A 96 5.34 -7.73 -18.41
N ILE A 97 6.25 -7.73 -19.38
CA ILE A 97 7.39 -6.81 -19.40
C ILE A 97 7.08 -5.72 -20.44
N LYS A 98 7.00 -4.48 -19.96
CA LYS A 98 6.84 -3.31 -20.83
C LYS A 98 8.13 -2.51 -20.89
N LYS A 99 8.52 -2.14 -22.12
CA LYS A 99 9.60 -1.18 -22.33
C LYS A 99 9.01 0.23 -22.31
N PRO A 100 9.51 1.13 -21.44
CA PRO A 100 9.06 2.52 -21.43
C PRO A 100 9.33 3.23 -22.76
N MET A 101 8.51 4.22 -23.05
CA MET A 101 8.76 5.17 -24.13
C MET A 101 9.91 6.13 -23.81
N GLY A 102 10.18 6.35 -22.54
CA GLY A 102 11.22 7.18 -22.00
C GLY A 102 10.89 7.69 -20.60
N ARG A 103 11.62 8.72 -20.17
CA ARG A 103 11.44 9.39 -18.87
C ARG A 103 11.25 10.89 -19.08
N ILE A 104 10.44 11.49 -18.20
CA ILE A 104 10.33 12.93 -18.03
C ILE A 104 10.80 13.24 -16.62
N ASN A 105 11.83 14.04 -16.50
CA ASN A 105 12.39 14.42 -15.21
C ASN A 105 11.78 15.72 -14.70
N ASP A 106 11.75 15.89 -13.38
CA ASP A 106 11.42 17.15 -12.69
C ASP A 106 10.04 17.75 -13.06
N VAL A 107 9.04 16.91 -13.37
CA VAL A 107 7.69 17.40 -13.62
C VAL A 107 7.13 18.03 -12.36
N LEU A 108 6.76 19.30 -12.44
CA LEU A 108 6.15 20.01 -11.32
C LEU A 108 4.65 19.67 -11.23
N ILE A 109 4.27 19.06 -10.12
CA ILE A 109 2.86 18.79 -9.81
C ILE A 109 2.43 19.56 -8.56
N VAL A 110 1.14 19.82 -8.45
CA VAL A 110 0.52 20.36 -7.23
C VAL A 110 -0.26 19.25 -6.56
N ALA A 111 0.11 18.93 -5.33
CA ALA A 111 -0.59 17.97 -4.48
C ALA A 111 -0.88 18.64 -3.13
N ASN A 112 -2.14 18.64 -2.69
CA ASN A 112 -2.57 19.29 -1.45
C ASN A 112 -1.98 20.71 -1.25
N ARG A 113 -2.08 21.58 -2.27
CA ARG A 113 -1.56 22.96 -2.29
C ARG A 113 -0.03 23.09 -2.21
N ASN A 114 0.71 22.00 -2.33
CA ASN A 114 2.16 22.00 -2.33
C ASN A 114 2.68 21.62 -3.71
N TYR A 115 3.79 22.25 -4.11
CA TYR A 115 4.49 21.91 -5.34
C TYR A 115 5.50 20.80 -5.05
N VAL A 116 5.47 19.76 -5.89
CA VAL A 116 6.37 18.61 -5.78
C VAL A 116 6.94 18.31 -7.17
N ARG A 117 8.25 18.04 -7.25
CA ARG A 117 8.89 17.55 -8.48
C ARG A 117 8.81 16.02 -8.51
N VAL A 118 8.43 15.49 -9.64
CA VAL A 118 8.27 14.04 -9.85
C VAL A 118 8.91 13.66 -11.18
N ASP A 119 9.69 12.59 -11.16
CA ASP A 119 10.17 11.94 -12.37
C ASP A 119 9.17 10.88 -12.79
N PHE A 120 8.73 10.94 -14.03
CA PHE A 120 7.77 9.99 -14.59
C PHE A 120 8.41 9.10 -15.65
N ILE A 121 8.09 7.83 -15.57
CA ILE A 121 8.28 6.88 -16.67
C ILE A 121 7.05 6.93 -17.57
N VAL A 122 7.28 7.15 -18.86
CA VAL A 122 6.21 7.22 -19.86
C VAL A 122 5.93 5.84 -20.41
N LEU A 123 4.68 5.42 -20.32
CA LEU A 123 4.22 4.12 -20.79
C LEU A 123 3.17 4.28 -21.89
N ASP A 124 3.30 3.44 -22.92
CA ASP A 124 2.25 3.27 -23.93
C ASP A 124 1.28 2.19 -23.45
N ILE A 125 0.33 2.60 -22.64
CA ILE A 125 -0.70 1.74 -22.06
C ILE A 125 -2.04 2.45 -22.05
N ASP A 126 -3.10 1.65 -22.15
CA ASP A 126 -4.44 2.10 -21.82
C ASP A 126 -4.53 2.31 -20.31
N CYS A 127 -5.17 3.39 -19.89
CA CYS A 127 -5.29 3.73 -18.49
C CYS A 127 -6.72 4.17 -18.16
N ASN A 128 -7.04 4.12 -16.88
CA ASN A 128 -8.28 4.70 -16.37
C ASN A 128 -8.25 6.23 -16.57
N PRO A 129 -9.15 6.82 -17.36
CA PRO A 129 -9.15 8.27 -17.63
C PRO A 129 -9.29 9.13 -16.38
N THR A 130 -9.93 8.62 -15.33
CA THR A 130 -10.13 9.35 -14.06
C THR A 130 -8.94 9.27 -13.13
N CYS A 131 -8.11 8.21 -13.25
CA CYS A 131 -6.92 8.00 -12.43
C CYS A 131 -5.76 7.45 -13.30
N PRO A 132 -5.22 8.26 -14.24
CA PRO A 132 -4.25 7.78 -15.22
C PRO A 132 -2.82 7.66 -14.68
N ILE A 133 -2.52 8.26 -13.54
CA ILE A 133 -1.16 8.42 -13.00
C ILE A 133 -0.95 7.51 -11.81
N ILE A 134 0.22 6.86 -11.77
CA ILE A 134 0.69 6.13 -10.59
C ILE A 134 1.85 6.92 -9.95
N LEU A 135 1.72 7.20 -8.67
CA LEU A 135 2.73 7.85 -7.85
C LEU A 135 3.42 6.80 -6.98
N GLY A 136 4.63 6.44 -7.37
CA GLY A 136 5.41 5.40 -6.73
C GLY A 136 6.16 5.84 -5.47
N ARG A 137 6.94 4.92 -4.90
CA ARG A 137 7.70 5.15 -3.67
C ARG A 137 8.59 6.41 -3.66
N PRO A 138 9.27 6.83 -4.75
CA PRO A 138 10.05 8.06 -4.74
C PRO A 138 9.23 9.30 -4.40
N PHE A 139 8.01 9.42 -5.01
CA PHE A 139 7.10 10.50 -4.69
C PHE A 139 6.61 10.41 -3.23
N LEU A 140 6.12 9.23 -2.82
CA LEU A 140 5.60 9.02 -1.47
C LEU A 140 6.64 9.35 -0.39
N ARG A 141 7.90 8.99 -0.63
CA ARG A 141 9.02 9.32 0.25
C ARG A 141 9.28 10.82 0.29
N THR A 142 9.23 11.50 -0.86
CA THR A 142 9.51 12.95 -0.97
C THR A 142 8.51 13.77 -0.18
N ILE A 143 7.23 13.38 -0.20
CA ILE A 143 6.16 14.10 0.53
C ILE A 143 5.98 13.61 1.97
N GLY A 144 6.74 12.61 2.42
CA GLY A 144 6.55 11.99 3.74
C GLY A 144 5.12 11.44 3.90
N ALA A 145 4.67 10.64 2.92
CA ALA A 145 3.30 10.11 2.93
C ALA A 145 3.08 9.16 4.10
N ILE A 146 1.98 9.36 4.81
CA ILE A 146 1.44 8.46 5.83
C ILE A 146 0.09 7.96 5.31
N ILE A 147 0.00 6.67 5.07
CA ILE A 147 -1.22 6.01 4.58
C ILE A 147 -1.88 5.29 5.76
N ASP A 148 -3.07 5.74 6.11
CA ASP A 148 -3.90 5.15 7.16
C ASP A 148 -4.99 4.30 6.52
N MET A 149 -4.75 2.99 6.43
CA MET A 149 -5.68 2.04 5.81
C MET A 149 -6.97 1.88 6.61
N LYS A 150 -6.91 2.08 7.94
CA LYS A 150 -8.09 1.96 8.79
C LYS A 150 -9.07 3.09 8.59
N GLU A 151 -8.54 4.31 8.49
CA GLU A 151 -9.33 5.54 8.32
C GLU A 151 -9.52 5.91 6.84
N GLY A 152 -8.88 5.20 5.89
CA GLY A 152 -8.97 5.46 4.47
C GLY A 152 -8.49 6.87 4.10
N ASN A 153 -7.33 7.29 4.61
CA ASN A 153 -6.78 8.60 4.28
C ASN A 153 -5.26 8.60 4.07
N ILE A 154 -4.78 9.62 3.34
CA ILE A 154 -3.36 9.87 3.14
C ILE A 154 -3.02 11.25 3.71
N ARG A 155 -2.03 11.30 4.58
CA ARG A 155 -1.47 12.53 5.14
C ARG A 155 -0.07 12.77 4.59
N PHE A 156 0.28 14.04 4.37
CA PHE A 156 1.58 14.45 3.85
C PHE A 156 2.36 15.22 4.92
N GLN A 157 3.63 14.89 5.08
CA GLN A 157 4.56 15.60 5.94
C GLN A 157 5.54 16.39 5.08
N PHE A 158 5.08 17.50 4.52
CA PHE A 158 6.00 18.38 3.80
C PHE A 158 7.03 18.97 4.77
N PRO A 159 8.31 19.04 4.37
CA PRO A 159 9.29 19.73 5.17
C PRO A 159 8.84 21.19 5.36
N LEU A 160 8.88 21.67 6.60
CA LEU A 160 8.59 23.06 6.92
C LEU A 160 9.48 23.95 6.04
N ARG A 161 8.88 24.92 5.35
CA ARG A 161 9.64 25.92 4.59
C ARG A 161 10.56 26.63 5.58
N LYS A 162 11.87 26.38 5.50
CA LYS A 162 12.86 27.17 6.23
C LYS A 162 12.81 28.58 5.65
N GLY A 163 12.36 29.53 6.46
CA GLY A 163 12.64 30.96 6.28
C GLY A 163 11.76 31.66 5.24
N MET A 164 10.61 32.15 5.71
CA MET A 164 10.18 33.53 5.41
C MET A 164 9.95 34.16 6.78
N GLU A 165 11.02 34.69 7.36
CA GLU A 165 10.93 35.82 8.27
C GLU A 165 10.72 37.10 7.46
#